data_117d1353e8fba4436b341f019d59b431
#
_entry.id   117d1353e8fba4436b341f019d59b431
#
_cell.length_a   1.000
_cell.length_b   1.000
_cell.length_c   1.000
_cell.angle_alpha   90.00
_cell.angle_beta   90.00
_cell.angle_gamma   90.00
#
_symmetry.space_group_name_H-M   'P 1'
#
loop_
_entity.id
_entity.type
_entity.pdbx_description
1 polymer ?
#
loop_
_entity_poly.entity_id
_entity_poly.type
_entity_poly.pdbx_seq_one_letter_code
_entity_poly.pdbx_strand_id
1 'polypeptide(L)'
;GRLEEAVAALAEAQRRHYEEFAAHRQEFLAYREETERRFAELAEAQRRTEERVGRLEEAVAALAEAQRRHYEEFAAYRQETDRRFAELADTLRRLLLRVEDHARDLSKLKQLHTEFRLRQRPSAFFRRLLRRAAEVSDERRTALLEDAAAAGRIQEEEAEDAIQLDLLVEGFHRREDRKIYLAVEISWLGSTEDVERATRRAAIFARALEAEVWPVVAAEDLTPAARAVARQAGAWWVHEEWAFRPEEIPPSSS
;
A
#
# COMPACT_ATOMS: atom_id res chain seq x y z
N GLY A 1 0.28 129.36 30.37
CA GLY A 1 0.12 129.67 28.94
C GLY A 1 0.35 128.41 28.05
N ARG A 2 0.43 128.60 26.73
CA ARG A 2 0.56 127.50 25.72
C ARG A 2 1.79 126.58 25.94
N LEU A 3 2.84 127.04 26.52
CA LEU A 3 4.03 126.24 26.79
C LEU A 3 3.80 125.25 27.94
N GLU A 4 3.07 125.64 28.99
CA GLU A 4 2.69 124.81 30.13
C GLU A 4 1.74 123.71 29.74
N GLU A 5 0.79 124.00 28.85
CA GLU A 5 -0.12 122.98 28.28
C GLU A 5 0.62 121.96 27.42
N ALA A 6 1.60 122.41 26.59
CA ALA A 6 2.40 121.52 25.78
C ALA A 6 3.31 120.61 26.62
N VAL A 7 3.88 121.13 27.72
CA VAL A 7 4.69 120.35 28.67
C VAL A 7 3.82 119.32 29.41
N ALA A 8 2.61 119.72 29.83
CA ALA A 8 1.64 118.82 30.51
C ALA A 8 1.18 117.71 29.55
N ALA A 9 0.89 118.00 28.24
CA ALA A 9 0.52 117.03 27.24
C ALA A 9 1.70 116.05 26.92
N LEU A 10 2.94 116.56 26.88
CA LEU A 10 4.14 115.75 26.67
C LEU A 10 4.38 114.82 27.87
N ALA A 11 4.23 115.32 29.12
CA ALA A 11 4.35 114.53 30.32
C ALA A 11 3.33 113.38 30.38
N GLU A 12 2.09 113.65 29.95
CA GLU A 12 1.02 112.66 29.91
C GLU A 12 1.23 111.65 28.80
N ALA A 13 1.72 112.07 27.61
CA ALA A 13 2.11 111.14 26.53
C ALA A 13 3.27 110.22 26.93
N GLN A 14 4.24 110.84 27.62
CA GLN A 14 5.39 110.07 28.13
C GLN A 14 4.98 109.03 29.21
N ARG A 15 4.05 109.42 30.12
CA ARG A 15 3.50 108.43 31.09
C ARG A 15 2.77 107.28 30.41
N ARG A 16 1.87 107.56 29.46
CA ARG A 16 1.20 106.54 28.66
C ARG A 16 2.17 105.64 27.99
N HIS A 17 3.19 106.13 27.33
CA HIS A 17 4.22 105.36 26.71
C HIS A 17 4.97 104.46 27.71
N TYR A 18 5.28 104.93 28.90
CA TYR A 18 5.86 104.09 29.97
C TYR A 18 4.93 102.97 30.42
N GLU A 19 3.64 103.25 30.57
CA GLU A 19 2.62 102.25 30.94
C GLU A 19 2.44 101.22 29.88
N GLU A 20 2.34 101.59 28.60
CA GLU A 20 2.31 100.72 27.45
C GLU A 20 3.58 99.85 27.34
N PHE A 21 4.75 100.46 27.55
CA PHE A 21 6.01 99.67 27.52
C PHE A 21 6.08 98.67 28.67
N ALA A 22 5.63 99.06 29.87
CA ALA A 22 5.58 98.13 31.00
C ALA A 22 4.61 96.98 30.79
N ALA A 23 3.43 97.22 30.21
CA ALA A 23 2.46 96.14 29.80
C ALA A 23 3.04 95.22 28.76
N HIS A 24 3.63 95.80 27.70
CA HIS A 24 4.27 94.98 26.65
C HIS A 24 5.44 94.12 27.18
N ARG A 25 6.22 94.68 28.09
CA ARG A 25 7.29 93.92 28.78
C ARG A 25 6.76 92.76 29.58
N GLN A 26 5.63 92.91 30.30
CA GLN A 26 4.98 91.86 31.05
C GLN A 26 4.46 90.78 30.14
N GLU A 27 3.78 91.14 29.04
CA GLU A 27 3.32 90.18 28.01
C GLU A 27 4.48 89.37 27.39
N PHE A 28 5.57 90.06 27.10
CA PHE A 28 6.77 89.41 26.58
C PHE A 28 7.40 88.41 27.56
N LEU A 29 7.44 88.75 28.85
CA LEU A 29 7.93 87.84 29.87
C LEU A 29 7.02 86.64 30.04
N ALA A 30 5.70 86.83 30.08
CA ALA A 30 4.71 85.71 30.12
C ALA A 30 4.80 84.83 28.92
N TYR A 31 4.96 85.38 27.68
CA TYR A 31 5.17 84.62 26.47
C TYR A 31 6.46 83.77 26.50
N ARG A 32 7.53 84.36 27.05
CA ARG A 32 8.80 83.66 27.20
C ARG A 32 8.69 82.45 28.16
N GLU A 33 8.07 82.68 29.33
CA GLU A 33 7.84 81.65 30.34
C GLU A 33 6.96 80.48 29.76
N GLU A 34 5.91 80.79 29.03
CA GLU A 34 5.05 79.84 28.39
C GLU A 34 5.82 79.06 27.33
N THR A 35 6.68 79.72 26.54
CA THR A 35 7.50 79.09 25.51
C THR A 35 8.54 78.13 26.13
N GLU A 36 9.22 78.59 27.22
CA GLU A 36 10.17 77.76 27.98
C GLU A 36 9.51 76.51 28.55
N ARG A 37 8.27 76.62 29.11
CA ARG A 37 7.49 75.50 29.59
C ARG A 37 7.15 74.53 28.50
N ARG A 38 6.67 74.98 27.34
CA ARG A 38 6.35 74.14 26.19
C ARG A 38 7.59 73.37 25.63
N PHE A 39 8.74 74.03 25.59
CA PHE A 39 9.99 73.36 25.21
C PHE A 39 10.39 72.29 26.23
N ALA A 40 10.23 72.51 27.51
CA ALA A 40 10.51 71.55 28.56
C ALA A 40 9.58 70.31 28.45
N GLU A 41 8.26 70.54 28.26
CA GLU A 41 7.27 69.47 28.03
C GLU A 41 7.55 68.68 26.77
N LEU A 42 7.94 69.33 25.66
CA LEU A 42 8.31 68.65 24.39
C LEU A 42 9.56 67.85 24.57
N ALA A 43 10.58 68.34 25.23
CA ALA A 43 11.85 67.58 25.45
C ALA A 43 11.58 66.33 26.32
N GLU A 44 10.70 66.41 27.31
CA GLU A 44 10.32 65.26 28.13
C GLU A 44 9.50 64.27 27.34
N ALA A 45 8.56 64.70 26.49
CA ALA A 45 7.79 63.82 25.59
C ALA A 45 8.69 63.11 24.57
N GLN A 46 9.69 63.83 24.03
CA GLN A 46 10.69 63.26 23.12
C GLN A 46 11.51 62.19 23.83
N ARG A 47 12.03 62.42 25.02
CA ARG A 47 12.79 61.43 25.80
C ARG A 47 11.98 60.19 26.09
N ARG A 48 10.70 60.33 26.51
CA ARG A 48 9.80 59.18 26.71
C ARG A 48 9.57 58.38 25.43
N THR A 49 9.52 59.06 24.28
CA THR A 49 9.38 58.42 22.98
C THR A 49 10.65 57.66 22.61
N GLU A 50 11.83 58.24 22.80
CA GLU A 50 13.12 57.59 22.59
C GLU A 50 13.28 56.34 23.47
N GLU A 51 12.91 56.39 24.76
CA GLU A 51 12.93 55.23 25.64
C GLU A 51 11.97 54.13 25.21
N ARG A 52 10.80 54.50 24.64
CA ARG A 52 9.85 53.51 24.07
C ARG A 52 10.39 52.90 22.78
N VAL A 53 11.00 53.65 21.92
CA VAL A 53 11.62 53.18 20.69
C VAL A 53 12.74 52.18 21.03
N GLY A 54 13.64 52.51 21.95
CA GLY A 54 14.70 51.62 22.39
C GLY A 54 14.16 50.27 22.92
N ARG A 55 13.10 50.29 23.74
CA ARG A 55 12.46 49.04 24.22
C ARG A 55 11.83 48.22 23.08
N LEU A 56 11.26 48.89 22.07
CA LEU A 56 10.71 48.22 20.90
C LEU A 56 11.80 47.58 20.04
N GLU A 57 12.91 48.28 19.86
CA GLU A 57 14.08 47.74 19.11
C GLU A 57 14.65 46.48 19.78
N GLU A 58 14.80 46.51 21.13
CA GLU A 58 15.22 45.32 21.89
C GLU A 58 14.23 44.17 21.76
N ALA A 59 12.92 44.42 21.83
CA ALA A 59 11.89 43.42 21.68
C ALA A 59 11.87 42.81 20.26
N VAL A 60 12.04 43.64 19.23
CA VAL A 60 12.12 43.17 17.83
C VAL A 60 13.37 42.32 17.62
N ALA A 61 14.53 42.71 18.17
CA ALA A 61 15.75 41.92 18.09
C ALA A 61 15.60 40.55 18.77
N ALA A 62 15.01 40.52 19.96
CA ALA A 62 14.72 39.27 20.69
C ALA A 62 13.72 38.35 19.91
N LEU A 63 12.70 38.93 19.30
CA LEU A 63 11.73 38.21 18.48
C LEU A 63 12.39 37.63 17.24
N ALA A 64 13.24 38.40 16.54
CA ALA A 64 13.97 37.92 15.36
C ALA A 64 14.90 36.75 15.71
N GLU A 65 15.56 36.80 16.87
CA GLU A 65 16.40 35.69 17.32
C GLU A 65 15.59 34.44 17.71
N ALA A 66 14.45 34.61 18.39
CA ALA A 66 13.54 33.52 18.71
C ALA A 66 12.98 32.86 17.43
N GLN A 67 12.62 33.67 16.44
CA GLN A 67 12.14 33.20 15.16
C GLN A 67 13.22 32.40 14.40
N ARG A 68 14.47 32.89 14.40
CA ARG A 68 15.59 32.12 13.78
C ARG A 68 15.79 30.76 14.45
N ARG A 69 15.82 30.71 15.79
CA ARG A 69 15.92 29.43 16.53
C ARG A 69 14.78 28.49 16.20
N HIS A 70 13.56 28.98 16.14
CA HIS A 70 12.39 28.19 15.77
C HIS A 70 12.52 27.61 14.35
N TYR A 71 13.03 28.36 13.37
CA TYR A 71 13.25 27.85 12.03
C TYR A 71 14.33 26.75 11.99
N GLU A 72 15.41 26.92 12.76
CA GLU A 72 16.47 25.90 12.87
C GLU A 72 15.95 24.60 13.51
N GLU A 73 15.20 24.70 14.59
CA GLU A 73 14.53 23.55 15.25
C GLU A 73 13.53 22.85 14.32
N PHE A 74 12.74 23.64 13.59
CA PHE A 74 11.77 23.08 12.64
C PHE A 74 12.45 22.39 11.46
N ALA A 75 13.53 22.92 10.95
CA ALA A 75 14.33 22.29 9.90
C ALA A 75 14.92 20.95 10.39
N ALA A 76 15.48 20.91 11.60
CA ALA A 76 16.00 19.70 12.20
C ALA A 76 14.90 18.65 12.43
N TYR A 77 13.73 19.06 12.92
CA TYR A 77 12.58 18.18 13.10
C TYR A 77 12.09 17.60 11.77
N ARG A 78 12.00 18.39 10.71
CA ARG A 78 11.65 17.92 9.38
C ARG A 78 12.64 16.85 8.88
N GLN A 79 13.93 17.14 9.00
CA GLN A 79 14.98 16.22 8.55
C GLN A 79 14.92 14.87 9.30
N GLU A 80 14.71 14.90 10.60
CA GLU A 80 14.53 13.68 11.41
C GLU A 80 13.26 12.92 11.02
N THR A 81 12.17 13.63 10.77
CA THR A 81 10.91 13.04 10.33
C THR A 81 11.05 12.36 8.97
N ASP A 82 11.68 13.03 8.00
CA ASP A 82 11.94 12.48 6.65
C ASP A 82 12.82 11.22 6.73
N ARG A 83 13.85 11.22 7.60
CA ARG A 83 14.68 10.05 7.86
C ARG A 83 13.86 8.87 8.38
N ARG A 84 13.00 9.10 9.38
CA ARG A 84 12.12 8.06 9.97
C ARG A 84 11.14 7.50 8.95
N PHE A 85 10.58 8.34 8.09
CA PHE A 85 9.72 7.89 7.00
C PHE A 85 10.48 7.02 5.99
N ALA A 86 11.70 7.38 5.63
CA ALA A 86 12.54 6.57 4.75
C ALA A 86 12.86 5.19 5.37
N GLU A 87 13.24 5.14 6.64
CA GLU A 87 13.49 3.89 7.39
C GLU A 87 12.24 3.01 7.48
N LEU A 88 11.08 3.62 7.74
CA LEU A 88 9.80 2.90 7.77
C LEU A 88 9.43 2.33 6.40
N ALA A 89 9.58 3.12 5.34
CA ALA A 89 9.31 2.67 3.97
C ALA A 89 10.22 1.49 3.57
N ASP A 90 11.50 1.52 3.94
CA ASP A 90 12.43 0.40 3.68
C ASP A 90 12.04 -0.85 4.49
N THR A 91 11.64 -0.68 5.73
CA THR A 91 11.16 -1.79 6.57
C THR A 91 9.90 -2.43 6.00
N LEU A 92 8.94 -1.62 5.55
CA LEU A 92 7.72 -2.10 4.90
C LEU A 92 8.02 -2.87 3.61
N ARG A 93 8.95 -2.39 2.77
CA ARG A 93 9.38 -3.13 1.57
C ARG A 93 9.94 -4.50 1.92
N ARG A 94 10.82 -4.58 2.92
CA ARG A 94 11.39 -5.86 3.37
C ARG A 94 10.34 -6.81 3.92
N LEU A 95 9.35 -6.29 4.64
CA LEU A 95 8.22 -7.09 5.14
C LEU A 95 7.34 -7.62 4.01
N LEU A 96 7.04 -6.80 3.00
CA LEU A 96 6.26 -7.22 1.83
C LEU A 96 6.95 -8.37 1.08
N LEU A 97 8.26 -8.27 0.82
CA LEU A 97 9.02 -9.35 0.18
C LEU A 97 8.97 -10.64 1.00
N ARG A 98 9.10 -10.56 2.34
CA ARG A 98 8.96 -11.74 3.21
C ARG A 98 7.57 -12.36 3.17
N VAL A 99 6.53 -11.53 3.14
CA VAL A 99 5.14 -12.02 3.04
C VAL A 99 4.92 -12.76 1.72
N GLU A 100 5.45 -12.22 0.61
CA GLU A 100 5.40 -12.88 -0.70
C GLU A 100 6.13 -14.23 -0.70
N ASP A 101 7.33 -14.30 -0.11
CA ASP A 101 8.09 -15.54 0.01
C ASP A 101 7.34 -16.57 0.87
N HIS A 102 6.81 -16.15 2.02
CA HIS A 102 6.00 -17.03 2.88
C HIS A 102 4.72 -17.53 2.15
N ALA A 103 4.08 -16.67 1.36
CA ALA A 103 2.91 -17.07 0.58
C ALA A 103 3.25 -18.15 -0.46
N ARG A 104 4.41 -18.03 -1.13
CA ARG A 104 4.92 -19.07 -2.05
C ARG A 104 5.22 -20.38 -1.34
N ASP A 105 5.89 -20.31 -0.18
CA ASP A 105 6.23 -21.51 0.60
C ASP A 105 4.97 -22.21 1.14
N LEU A 106 3.99 -21.45 1.62
CA LEU A 106 2.70 -21.99 2.05
C LEU A 106 1.95 -22.66 0.89
N SER A 107 2.02 -22.11 -0.32
CA SER A 107 1.40 -22.71 -1.50
C SER A 107 2.05 -24.06 -1.83
N LYS A 108 3.39 -24.15 -1.79
CA LYS A 108 4.13 -25.41 -1.99
C LYS A 108 3.78 -26.45 -0.93
N LEU A 109 3.73 -26.06 0.35
CA LEU A 109 3.37 -26.95 1.45
C LEU A 109 1.94 -27.48 1.32
N LYS A 110 0.98 -26.63 0.92
CA LYS A 110 -0.41 -27.04 0.66
C LYS A 110 -0.48 -28.04 -0.48
N GLN A 111 0.25 -27.81 -1.58
CA GLN A 111 0.31 -28.75 -2.70
C GLN A 111 0.87 -30.09 -2.26
N LEU A 112 2.02 -30.13 -1.60
CA LEU A 112 2.64 -31.35 -1.07
C LEU A 112 1.72 -32.08 -0.10
N HIS A 113 1.00 -31.35 0.76
CA HIS A 113 0.05 -31.96 1.68
C HIS A 113 -1.13 -32.63 0.95
N THR A 114 -1.68 -31.98 -0.07
CA THR A 114 -2.78 -32.52 -0.89
C THR A 114 -2.31 -33.76 -1.65
N GLU A 115 -1.14 -33.72 -2.27
CA GLU A 115 -0.55 -34.85 -2.96
C GLU A 115 -0.31 -36.05 -2.02
N PHE A 116 0.29 -35.81 -0.85
CA PHE A 116 0.52 -36.83 0.16
C PHE A 116 -0.78 -37.50 0.61
N ARG A 117 -1.85 -36.74 0.87
CA ARG A 117 -3.17 -37.27 1.26
C ARG A 117 -3.79 -38.09 0.15
N LEU A 118 -3.72 -37.64 -1.09
CA LEU A 118 -4.22 -38.35 -2.26
C LEU A 118 -3.50 -39.69 -2.48
N ARG A 119 -2.18 -39.72 -2.36
CA ARG A 119 -1.39 -40.97 -2.48
C ARG A 119 -1.67 -41.91 -1.33
N GLN A 120 -1.83 -41.44 -0.10
CA GLN A 120 -2.13 -42.30 1.05
C GLN A 120 -3.53 -42.90 1.03
N ARG A 121 -4.52 -42.20 0.48
CA ARG A 121 -5.93 -42.62 0.53
C ARG A 121 -6.66 -42.37 -0.80
N PRO A 122 -6.21 -42.93 -1.92
CA PRO A 122 -6.87 -42.71 -3.20
C PRO A 122 -8.33 -43.14 -3.18
N SER A 123 -8.66 -44.20 -2.46
CA SER A 123 -10.05 -44.67 -2.31
C SER A 123 -10.98 -43.65 -1.64
N ALA A 124 -10.47 -42.80 -0.75
CA ALA A 124 -11.27 -41.76 -0.10
C ALA A 124 -11.66 -40.64 -1.09
N PHE A 125 -10.72 -40.23 -1.91
CA PHE A 125 -10.92 -39.17 -2.91
C PHE A 125 -11.75 -39.65 -4.10
N PHE A 126 -11.44 -40.84 -4.63
CA PHE A 126 -12.05 -41.33 -5.88
C PHE A 126 -13.24 -42.27 -5.66
N ARG A 127 -13.69 -42.53 -4.41
CA ARG A 127 -14.85 -43.41 -4.11
C ARG A 127 -16.15 -43.01 -4.81
N ARG A 128 -16.26 -41.75 -5.23
CA ARG A 128 -17.44 -41.25 -5.98
C ARG A 128 -17.37 -41.57 -7.45
N LEU A 129 -16.18 -41.76 -8.00
CA LEU A 129 -15.93 -42.10 -9.38
C LEU A 129 -15.81 -43.61 -9.54
N LEU A 130 -14.98 -44.24 -8.72
CA LEU A 130 -14.60 -45.65 -8.85
C LEU A 130 -14.94 -46.48 -7.61
N ARG A 131 -15.17 -47.74 -7.82
CA ARG A 131 -15.10 -48.80 -6.81
C ARG A 131 -13.69 -49.40 -6.80
N ARG A 132 -13.17 -49.70 -5.59
CA ARG A 132 -11.84 -50.30 -5.39
C ARG A 132 -10.74 -49.47 -6.05
N ALA A 133 -10.83 -48.13 -5.90
CA ALA A 133 -9.80 -47.24 -6.41
C ALA A 133 -8.47 -47.54 -5.73
N ALA A 134 -7.42 -47.76 -6.50
CA ALA A 134 -6.06 -48.01 -6.06
C ALA A 134 -5.07 -47.26 -6.95
N GLU A 135 -3.97 -46.76 -6.34
CA GLU A 135 -2.87 -46.16 -7.07
C GLU A 135 -2.15 -47.25 -7.92
N VAL A 136 -1.81 -46.91 -9.14
CA VAL A 136 -0.86 -47.66 -9.95
C VAL A 136 0.54 -47.16 -9.57
N SER A 137 1.39 -48.07 -9.06
CA SER A 137 2.74 -47.67 -8.62
C SER A 137 3.57 -47.07 -9.75
N ASP A 138 4.55 -46.23 -9.40
CA ASP A 138 5.42 -45.56 -10.37
C ASP A 138 6.17 -46.58 -11.24
N GLU A 139 6.64 -47.70 -10.64
CA GLU A 139 7.31 -48.76 -11.40
C GLU A 139 6.38 -49.41 -12.42
N ARG A 140 5.13 -49.69 -12.03
CA ARG A 140 4.14 -50.29 -12.94
C ARG A 140 3.73 -49.31 -14.03
N ARG A 141 3.61 -48.02 -13.69
CA ARG A 141 3.29 -46.96 -14.66
C ARG A 141 4.39 -46.82 -15.72
N THR A 142 5.66 -46.81 -15.28
CA THR A 142 6.82 -46.75 -16.16
C THR A 142 6.83 -47.95 -17.09
N ALA A 143 6.70 -49.19 -16.57
CA ALA A 143 6.68 -50.40 -17.38
C ALA A 143 5.53 -50.39 -18.41
N LEU A 144 4.34 -49.91 -18.03
CA LEU A 144 3.20 -49.82 -18.98
C LEU A 144 3.48 -48.86 -20.14
N LEU A 145 4.16 -47.72 -19.87
CA LEU A 145 4.51 -46.76 -20.92
C LEU A 145 5.64 -47.26 -21.82
N GLU A 146 6.67 -47.90 -21.24
CA GLU A 146 7.76 -48.51 -21.99
C GLU A 146 7.27 -49.64 -22.92
N ASP A 147 6.41 -50.53 -22.39
CA ASP A 147 5.78 -51.60 -23.18
C ASP A 147 4.91 -51.04 -24.32
N ALA A 148 4.19 -49.93 -24.05
CA ALA A 148 3.36 -49.30 -25.06
C ALA A 148 4.19 -48.62 -26.16
N ALA A 149 5.29 -47.97 -25.78
CA ALA A 149 6.23 -47.37 -26.74
C ALA A 149 6.92 -48.45 -27.61
N ALA A 150 7.42 -49.51 -26.98
CA ALA A 150 8.02 -50.64 -27.67
C ALA A 150 7.03 -51.34 -28.65
N ALA A 151 5.74 -51.35 -28.28
CA ALA A 151 4.68 -51.87 -29.16
C ALA A 151 4.20 -50.88 -30.23
N GLY A 152 4.73 -49.64 -30.27
CA GLY A 152 4.36 -48.58 -31.21
C GLY A 152 2.97 -47.97 -30.99
N ARG A 153 2.38 -48.16 -29.80
CA ARG A 153 1.07 -47.58 -29.43
C ARG A 153 1.15 -46.10 -29.07
N ILE A 154 2.31 -45.67 -28.57
CA ILE A 154 2.64 -44.28 -28.24
C ILE A 154 4.06 -43.98 -28.73
N GLN A 155 4.41 -42.68 -28.83
CA GLN A 155 5.77 -42.25 -29.13
C GLN A 155 6.60 -42.12 -27.84
N GLU A 156 7.94 -42.13 -27.95
CA GLU A 156 8.84 -41.99 -26.78
C GLU A 156 8.61 -40.66 -26.06
N GLU A 157 8.46 -39.55 -26.80
CA GLU A 157 8.18 -38.23 -26.23
C GLU A 157 6.83 -38.17 -25.48
N GLU A 158 5.84 -38.95 -25.96
CA GLU A 158 4.56 -39.08 -25.26
C GLU A 158 4.71 -39.87 -23.96
N ALA A 159 5.54 -40.91 -23.94
CA ALA A 159 5.85 -41.67 -22.74
C ALA A 159 6.56 -40.78 -21.70
N GLU A 160 7.53 -39.94 -22.14
CA GLU A 160 8.22 -38.97 -21.27
C GLU A 160 7.27 -37.93 -20.68
N ASP A 161 6.30 -37.42 -21.44
CA ASP A 161 5.27 -36.52 -20.89
C ASP A 161 4.32 -37.24 -19.92
N ALA A 162 3.87 -38.46 -20.29
CA ALA A 162 2.90 -39.19 -19.47
C ALA A 162 3.49 -39.68 -18.13
N ILE A 163 4.81 -39.94 -18.05
CA ILE A 163 5.47 -40.38 -16.81
C ILE A 163 5.45 -39.25 -15.75
N GLN A 164 5.34 -37.99 -16.17
CA GLN A 164 5.25 -36.81 -15.29
C GLN A 164 3.85 -36.65 -14.67
N LEU A 165 2.90 -37.55 -14.94
CA LEU A 165 1.58 -37.51 -14.30
C LEU A 165 1.70 -37.66 -12.78
N ASP A 166 1.01 -36.83 -12.01
CA ASP A 166 1.08 -36.87 -10.56
C ASP A 166 0.58 -38.21 -9.99
N LEU A 167 -0.56 -38.73 -10.52
CA LEU A 167 -1.14 -39.97 -10.04
C LEU A 167 -1.94 -40.70 -11.13
N LEU A 168 -1.69 -41.97 -11.31
CA LEU A 168 -2.55 -42.87 -12.08
C LEU A 168 -3.34 -43.78 -11.15
N VAL A 169 -4.65 -43.73 -11.22
CA VAL A 169 -5.54 -44.52 -10.37
C VAL A 169 -6.29 -45.56 -11.22
N GLU A 170 -6.32 -46.81 -10.79
CA GLU A 170 -7.16 -47.87 -11.41
C GLU A 170 -8.35 -48.19 -10.50
N GLY A 171 -9.44 -48.60 -11.10
CA GLY A 171 -10.63 -49.05 -10.38
C GLY A 171 -11.73 -49.50 -11.30
N PHE A 172 -12.93 -49.72 -10.75
CA PHE A 172 -14.10 -50.15 -11.52
C PHE A 172 -15.15 -49.03 -11.55
N HIS A 173 -15.77 -48.85 -12.71
CA HIS A 173 -16.89 -47.91 -12.82
C HIS A 173 -17.98 -48.25 -11.82
N ARG A 174 -18.63 -47.23 -11.22
CA ARG A 174 -19.58 -47.47 -10.11
C ARG A 174 -20.84 -48.25 -10.50
N ARG A 175 -21.30 -48.07 -11.72
CA ARG A 175 -22.58 -48.67 -12.21
C ARG A 175 -22.35 -49.84 -13.16
N GLU A 176 -21.19 -49.90 -13.81
CA GLU A 176 -20.85 -50.90 -14.80
C GLU A 176 -19.65 -51.69 -14.30
N ASP A 177 -19.57 -52.98 -14.61
CA ASP A 177 -18.44 -53.79 -14.14
C ASP A 177 -17.29 -53.76 -15.15
N ARG A 178 -16.84 -52.53 -15.45
CA ARG A 178 -15.69 -52.27 -16.34
C ARG A 178 -14.58 -51.55 -15.62
N LYS A 179 -13.35 -51.88 -15.97
CA LYS A 179 -12.15 -51.24 -15.41
C LYS A 179 -11.95 -49.88 -16.06
N ILE A 180 -11.66 -48.88 -15.24
CA ILE A 180 -11.37 -47.50 -15.65
C ILE A 180 -10.10 -47.05 -14.95
N TYR A 181 -9.38 -46.19 -15.64
CA TYR A 181 -8.23 -45.48 -15.09
C TYR A 181 -8.54 -43.96 -14.97
N LEU A 182 -7.92 -43.32 -14.01
CA LEU A 182 -7.96 -41.85 -13.83
C LEU A 182 -6.54 -41.32 -13.98
N ALA A 183 -6.33 -40.44 -14.94
CA ALA A 183 -5.11 -39.67 -15.06
C ALA A 183 -5.28 -38.34 -14.28
N VAL A 184 -4.61 -38.25 -13.13
CA VAL A 184 -4.85 -37.19 -12.13
C VAL A 184 -3.68 -36.24 -12.08
N GLU A 185 -3.97 -34.95 -12.31
CA GLU A 185 -3.09 -33.84 -11.97
C GLU A 185 -3.54 -33.25 -10.64
N ILE A 186 -2.58 -32.93 -9.76
CA ILE A 186 -2.83 -32.45 -8.40
C ILE A 186 -2.38 -31.01 -8.28
N SER A 187 -3.29 -30.14 -7.87
CA SER A 187 -2.99 -28.73 -7.65
C SER A 187 -3.74 -28.20 -6.44
N TRP A 188 -3.21 -27.15 -5.79
CA TRP A 188 -3.99 -26.44 -4.79
C TRP A 188 -5.09 -25.60 -5.45
N LEU A 189 -4.73 -24.85 -6.50
CA LEU A 189 -5.64 -24.10 -7.35
C LEU A 189 -5.41 -24.51 -8.80
N GLY A 190 -6.33 -25.32 -9.33
CA GLY A 190 -6.17 -25.86 -10.68
C GLY A 190 -6.25 -24.78 -11.76
N SER A 191 -5.25 -24.76 -12.61
CA SER A 191 -5.11 -23.87 -13.76
C SER A 191 -5.60 -24.50 -15.06
N THR A 192 -5.66 -23.72 -16.13
CA THR A 192 -5.94 -24.24 -17.49
C THR A 192 -4.88 -25.25 -17.93
N GLU A 193 -3.62 -25.01 -17.56
CA GLU A 193 -2.50 -25.91 -17.88
C GLU A 193 -2.63 -27.26 -17.17
N ASP A 194 -3.13 -27.29 -15.93
CA ASP A 194 -3.39 -28.55 -15.21
C ASP A 194 -4.45 -29.38 -15.93
N VAL A 195 -5.52 -28.74 -16.40
CA VAL A 195 -6.59 -29.40 -17.16
C VAL A 195 -6.07 -29.94 -18.51
N GLU A 196 -5.28 -29.13 -19.21
CA GLU A 196 -4.67 -29.52 -20.49
C GLU A 196 -3.70 -30.69 -20.31
N ARG A 197 -2.86 -30.66 -19.25
CA ARG A 197 -1.95 -31.80 -18.94
C ARG A 197 -2.74 -33.06 -18.60
N ALA A 198 -3.74 -32.95 -17.72
CA ALA A 198 -4.58 -34.10 -17.36
C ALA A 198 -5.23 -34.72 -18.60
N THR A 199 -5.79 -33.90 -19.49
CA THR A 199 -6.46 -34.34 -20.72
C THR A 199 -5.49 -35.00 -21.71
N ARG A 200 -4.36 -34.34 -21.96
CA ARG A 200 -3.33 -34.87 -22.87
C ARG A 200 -2.75 -36.19 -22.35
N ARG A 201 -2.38 -36.26 -21.08
CA ARG A 201 -1.83 -37.48 -20.46
C ARG A 201 -2.85 -38.60 -20.37
N ALA A 202 -4.13 -38.30 -20.10
CA ALA A 202 -5.20 -39.28 -20.15
C ALA A 202 -5.33 -39.93 -21.55
N ALA A 203 -5.24 -39.12 -22.61
CA ALA A 203 -5.28 -39.64 -23.98
C ALA A 203 -4.07 -40.56 -24.31
N ILE A 204 -2.89 -40.23 -23.79
CA ILE A 204 -1.70 -41.09 -23.94
C ILE A 204 -1.91 -42.43 -23.22
N PHE A 205 -2.32 -42.37 -21.93
CA PHE A 205 -2.59 -43.59 -21.15
C PHE A 205 -3.72 -44.42 -21.75
N ALA A 206 -4.75 -43.82 -22.34
CA ALA A 206 -5.81 -44.54 -22.99
C ALA A 206 -5.30 -45.42 -24.15
N ARG A 207 -4.35 -44.89 -24.97
CA ARG A 207 -3.69 -45.66 -26.02
C ARG A 207 -2.71 -46.70 -25.46
N ALA A 208 -1.92 -46.30 -24.45
CA ALA A 208 -0.94 -47.19 -23.83
C ALA A 208 -1.59 -48.42 -23.19
N LEU A 209 -2.71 -48.21 -22.51
CA LEU A 209 -3.43 -49.27 -21.78
C LEU A 209 -4.52 -49.99 -22.62
N GLU A 210 -4.86 -49.45 -23.81
CA GLU A 210 -6.03 -49.86 -24.58
C GLU A 210 -7.30 -49.91 -23.72
N ALA A 211 -7.47 -48.92 -22.83
CA ALA A 211 -8.51 -48.85 -21.82
C ALA A 211 -9.08 -47.43 -21.70
N GLU A 212 -10.23 -47.35 -21.06
CA GLU A 212 -10.83 -46.04 -20.76
C GLU A 212 -10.06 -45.34 -19.65
N VAL A 213 -9.63 -44.09 -19.92
CA VAL A 213 -8.90 -43.23 -18.99
C VAL A 213 -9.61 -41.88 -18.92
N TRP A 214 -9.98 -41.47 -17.72
CA TRP A 214 -10.61 -40.17 -17.50
C TRP A 214 -9.56 -39.12 -17.03
N PRO A 215 -9.53 -37.95 -17.67
CA PRO A 215 -8.74 -36.85 -17.17
C PRO A 215 -9.37 -36.28 -15.88
N VAL A 216 -8.54 -36.08 -14.87
CA VAL A 216 -8.97 -35.58 -13.54
C VAL A 216 -8.01 -34.50 -13.08
N VAL A 217 -8.58 -33.40 -12.59
CA VAL A 217 -7.84 -32.42 -11.80
C VAL A 217 -8.31 -32.52 -10.36
N ALA A 218 -7.41 -32.91 -9.47
CA ALA A 218 -7.64 -32.96 -8.03
C ALA A 218 -7.16 -31.65 -7.40
N ALA A 219 -8.11 -30.77 -7.05
CA ALA A 219 -7.80 -29.44 -6.56
C ALA A 219 -8.85 -28.95 -5.55
N GLU A 220 -8.40 -28.05 -4.63
CA GLU A 220 -9.32 -27.35 -3.71
C GLU A 220 -10.29 -26.46 -4.49
N ASP A 221 -9.77 -25.75 -5.51
CA ASP A 221 -10.58 -24.97 -6.43
C ASP A 221 -9.96 -24.97 -7.84
N LEU A 222 -10.75 -24.59 -8.85
CA LEU A 222 -10.30 -24.31 -10.20
C LEU A 222 -10.43 -22.82 -10.50
N THR A 223 -9.46 -22.25 -11.19
CA THR A 223 -9.61 -20.90 -11.73
C THR A 223 -10.83 -20.80 -12.65
N PRO A 224 -11.45 -19.62 -12.80
CA PRO A 224 -12.58 -19.43 -13.70
C PRO A 224 -12.34 -19.93 -15.12
N ALA A 225 -11.15 -19.69 -15.67
CA ALA A 225 -10.75 -20.17 -16.98
C ALA A 225 -10.62 -21.71 -17.01
N ALA A 226 -10.00 -22.30 -15.97
CA ALA A 226 -9.84 -23.76 -15.86
C ALA A 226 -11.19 -24.50 -15.79
N ARG A 227 -12.19 -23.96 -15.13
CA ARG A 227 -13.56 -24.54 -15.10
C ARG A 227 -14.17 -24.62 -16.49
N ALA A 228 -13.98 -23.57 -17.31
CA ALA A 228 -14.48 -23.56 -18.69
C ALA A 228 -13.76 -24.61 -19.56
N VAL A 229 -12.44 -24.68 -19.46
CA VAL A 229 -11.61 -25.65 -20.19
C VAL A 229 -11.93 -27.08 -19.74
N ALA A 230 -12.09 -27.36 -18.44
CA ALA A 230 -12.43 -28.66 -17.91
C ALA A 230 -13.76 -29.19 -18.47
N ARG A 231 -14.78 -28.34 -18.55
CA ARG A 231 -16.07 -28.70 -19.19
C ARG A 231 -15.92 -29.06 -20.65
N GLN A 232 -15.13 -28.31 -21.42
CA GLN A 232 -14.91 -28.53 -22.84
C GLN A 232 -14.06 -29.77 -23.12
N ALA A 233 -13.03 -29.99 -22.30
CA ALA A 233 -12.08 -31.10 -22.43
C ALA A 233 -12.59 -32.42 -21.83
N GLY A 234 -13.72 -32.42 -21.16
CA GLY A 234 -14.24 -33.61 -20.50
C GLY A 234 -13.46 -34.01 -19.24
N ALA A 235 -12.77 -33.06 -18.60
CA ALA A 235 -12.00 -33.34 -17.41
C ALA A 235 -12.85 -33.24 -16.14
N TRP A 236 -12.68 -34.17 -15.21
CA TRP A 236 -13.31 -34.19 -13.93
C TRP A 236 -12.59 -33.26 -12.95
N TRP A 237 -13.35 -32.63 -12.05
CA TRP A 237 -12.80 -31.87 -10.93
C TRP A 237 -13.12 -32.58 -9.62
N VAL A 238 -12.08 -32.99 -8.87
CA VAL A 238 -12.22 -33.83 -7.69
C VAL A 238 -11.61 -33.18 -6.48
N HIS A 239 -12.35 -33.27 -5.36
CA HIS A 239 -11.92 -32.91 -4.01
C HIS A 239 -12.25 -34.08 -3.06
N GLU A 240 -11.74 -34.09 -1.84
CA GLU A 240 -12.03 -35.14 -0.86
C GLU A 240 -13.54 -35.27 -0.57
N GLU A 241 -14.25 -34.14 -0.49
CA GLU A 241 -15.66 -34.08 -0.13
C GLU A 241 -16.61 -34.20 -1.32
N TRP A 242 -16.18 -33.86 -2.53
CA TRP A 242 -17.02 -33.81 -3.72
C TRP A 242 -16.25 -34.16 -5.01
N ALA A 243 -16.99 -34.46 -6.03
CA ALA A 243 -16.48 -34.67 -7.38
C ALA A 243 -17.51 -34.16 -8.38
N PHE A 244 -17.07 -33.28 -9.26
CA PHE A 244 -17.88 -32.76 -10.36
C PHE A 244 -17.53 -33.48 -11.66
N ARG A 245 -18.56 -33.95 -12.36
CA ARG A 245 -18.42 -34.35 -13.76
C ARG A 245 -18.16 -33.10 -14.60
N PRO A 246 -17.58 -33.26 -15.80
CA PRO A 246 -17.32 -32.12 -16.67
C PRO A 246 -18.55 -31.22 -16.87
N GLU A 247 -19.72 -31.80 -17.09
CA GLU A 247 -21.00 -31.09 -17.27
C GLU A 247 -21.56 -30.46 -15.98
N GLU A 248 -21.17 -30.94 -14.81
CA GLU A 248 -21.61 -30.47 -13.49
C GLU A 248 -20.71 -29.38 -12.90
N ILE A 249 -19.55 -29.10 -13.52
CA ILE A 249 -18.61 -28.06 -13.02
C ILE A 249 -19.32 -26.71 -13.05
N PRO A 250 -19.45 -26.03 -11.88
CA PRO A 250 -20.18 -24.75 -11.81
C PRO A 250 -19.50 -23.69 -12.67
N PRO A 251 -20.29 -22.85 -13.35
CA PRO A 251 -19.75 -21.68 -14.04
C PRO A 251 -19.10 -20.76 -13.01
N SER A 252 -18.17 -19.95 -13.47
CA SER A 252 -17.54 -18.91 -12.63
C SER A 252 -18.64 -17.95 -12.13
N SER A 253 -18.77 -17.80 -10.83
CA SER A 253 -19.58 -16.72 -10.27
C SER A 253 -18.95 -15.39 -10.72
N SER A 254 -19.72 -14.59 -11.42
CA SER A 254 -19.36 -13.25 -11.87
C SER A 254 -19.14 -12.31 -10.69
#